data_9ebb3d3a1aa622b230139723cfc610cd
#
_entry.id   9ebb3d3a1aa622b230139723cfc610cd
#
_cell.length_a   1.000
_cell.length_b   1.000
_cell.length_c   1.000
_cell.angle_alpha   90.00
_cell.angle_beta   90.00
_cell.angle_gamma   90.00
#
_symmetry.space_group_name_H-M   'P 1'
#
loop_
_entity.id
_entity.type
_entity.pdbx_description
1 polymer ?
#
loop_
_entity_poly.entity_id
_entity_poly.type
_entity_poly.pdbx_seq_one_letter_code
_entity_poly.pdbx_strand_id
1 'polypeptide(L)'
;MLAQVPNILSRRTILLGGGYFCLAGNAFAAPAGDLEDFGKLARVFDGDSFVLGSGLKVRLANIFAPEKGQDYHRAAASALAALIEGRKIGLSYTGPKRDRYDRALAQVYTLKPDGTPDQWVQSEMVRLGYGRVRSYVDTAWKIKTLLDEETVARDAGRGLWQSPDFSVRPPDPNPLAQFVDSFQIVEGLIISAAQVRGMTFLNFGSDYKTDFTVSIARRDRRKFEKAGINLEDMEGRRVRVRGWVELYNGPVIWLDHPEAIEFPGGDFS
;
A
#
# COMPACT_ATOMS: atom_id res chain seq x y z
N MET A 1 -28.10 -65.76 -31.32
CA MET A 1 -27.01 -64.98 -31.93
C MET A 1 -26.83 -63.73 -31.05
N LEU A 2 -25.90 -63.78 -30.10
CA LEU A 2 -25.60 -62.73 -29.11
C LEU A 2 -24.46 -61.91 -29.65
N ALA A 3 -24.64 -60.61 -29.86
CA ALA A 3 -23.60 -59.70 -30.22
C ALA A 3 -23.08 -58.99 -28.95
N GLN A 4 -21.79 -59.14 -28.67
CA GLN A 4 -21.06 -58.53 -27.56
C GLN A 4 -20.78 -57.06 -27.91
N VAL A 5 -20.97 -56.18 -26.92
CA VAL A 5 -20.56 -54.76 -26.94
C VAL A 5 -19.23 -54.64 -26.18
N PRO A 6 -18.19 -54.01 -26.72
CA PRO A 6 -16.93 -53.81 -25.99
C PRO A 6 -17.03 -52.57 -25.08
N ASN A 7 -16.64 -52.80 -23.85
CA ASN A 7 -16.50 -51.83 -22.76
C ASN A 7 -15.16 -51.08 -22.92
N ILE A 8 -15.18 -49.78 -23.27
CA ILE A 8 -14.00 -48.92 -23.34
C ILE A 8 -14.03 -47.99 -22.12
N LEU A 9 -13.40 -48.41 -21.05
CA LEU A 9 -13.04 -47.57 -19.89
C LEU A 9 -11.80 -46.74 -20.24
N SER A 10 -12.01 -45.49 -20.63
CA SER A 10 -10.93 -44.51 -20.76
C SER A 10 -10.58 -43.95 -19.38
N ARG A 11 -9.44 -44.37 -18.85
CA ARG A 11 -8.79 -43.75 -17.68
C ARG A 11 -8.25 -42.37 -18.09
N ARG A 12 -8.94 -41.31 -17.77
CA ARG A 12 -8.35 -39.95 -17.80
C ARG A 12 -7.44 -39.79 -16.59
N THR A 13 -6.16 -39.85 -16.81
CA THR A 13 -5.11 -39.45 -15.89
C THR A 13 -5.15 -37.95 -15.76
N ILE A 14 -5.65 -37.42 -14.64
CA ILE A 14 -5.52 -36.01 -14.29
C ILE A 14 -4.10 -35.81 -13.77
N LEU A 15 -3.24 -35.24 -14.61
CA LEU A 15 -1.95 -34.71 -14.20
C LEU A 15 -2.20 -33.43 -13.41
N LEU A 16 -2.21 -33.53 -12.10
CA LEU A 16 -2.04 -32.39 -11.19
C LEU A 16 -0.61 -31.86 -11.35
N GLY A 17 -0.45 -30.91 -12.25
CA GLY A 17 0.76 -30.10 -12.38
C GLY A 17 0.89 -29.21 -11.16
N GLY A 18 1.50 -29.69 -10.10
CA GLY A 18 1.97 -28.86 -9.00
C GLY A 18 3.10 -27.97 -9.48
N GLY A 19 2.75 -26.79 -9.98
CA GLY A 19 3.72 -25.74 -10.23
C GLY A 19 4.30 -25.27 -8.90
N TYR A 20 5.47 -25.78 -8.55
CA TYR A 20 6.33 -25.14 -7.56
C TYR A 20 6.73 -23.79 -8.11
N PHE A 21 5.99 -22.72 -7.75
CA PHE A 21 6.43 -21.36 -7.94
C PHE A 21 7.59 -21.13 -6.96
N CYS A 22 8.81 -21.33 -7.43
CA CYS A 22 10.01 -20.84 -6.74
C CYS A 22 9.88 -19.31 -6.68
N LEU A 23 9.39 -18.82 -5.55
CA LEU A 23 9.49 -17.42 -5.18
C LEU A 23 10.99 -17.14 -4.97
N ALA A 24 11.67 -16.69 -6.02
CA ALA A 24 12.96 -16.04 -5.86
C ALA A 24 12.71 -14.81 -4.96
N GLY A 25 12.97 -14.96 -3.66
CA GLY A 25 12.91 -13.85 -2.73
C GLY A 25 13.95 -12.82 -3.17
N ASN A 26 13.49 -11.69 -3.67
CA ASN A 26 14.38 -10.56 -3.86
C ASN A 26 14.89 -10.16 -2.46
N ALA A 27 16.17 -10.43 -2.21
CA ALA A 27 16.85 -9.95 -1.01
C ALA A 27 16.92 -8.42 -1.09
N PHE A 28 15.99 -7.74 -0.45
CA PHE A 28 16.04 -6.29 -0.35
C PHE A 28 17.11 -5.93 0.67
N ALA A 29 18.09 -5.13 0.24
CA ALA A 29 19.05 -4.54 1.16
C ALA A 29 18.30 -3.68 2.20
N ALA A 30 18.73 -3.74 3.46
CA ALA A 30 18.26 -2.81 4.48
C ALA A 30 18.42 -1.36 3.99
N PRO A 31 17.60 -0.41 4.48
CA PRO A 31 17.81 1.00 4.20
C PRO A 31 19.25 1.40 4.58
N ALA A 32 19.71 2.50 4.01
CA ALA A 32 21.07 3.04 4.23
C ALA A 32 21.33 3.49 5.70
N GLY A 33 20.85 2.74 6.66
CA GLY A 33 21.01 2.88 8.08
C GLY A 33 21.03 1.50 8.72
N ASP A 34 21.67 1.39 9.86
CA ASP A 34 21.78 0.14 10.60
C ASP A 34 20.42 -0.34 11.12
N LEU A 35 20.30 -1.64 11.34
CA LEU A 35 19.22 -2.19 12.14
C LEU A 35 19.50 -1.83 13.60
N GLU A 36 18.56 -1.14 14.24
CA GLU A 36 18.78 -0.56 15.57
C GLU A 36 18.14 -1.39 16.69
N ASP A 37 16.97 -1.99 16.44
CA ASP A 37 16.28 -2.85 17.40
C ASP A 37 16.12 -4.26 16.85
N PHE A 38 16.17 -5.24 17.74
CA PHE A 38 16.10 -6.65 17.38
C PHE A 38 15.20 -7.43 18.34
N GLY A 39 14.59 -8.52 17.82
CA GLY A 39 13.81 -9.39 18.66
C GLY A 39 13.20 -10.56 17.92
N LYS A 40 12.34 -11.30 18.62
CA LYS A 40 11.44 -12.31 18.06
C LYS A 40 10.00 -11.87 18.30
N LEU A 41 9.09 -12.34 17.47
CA LEU A 41 7.67 -12.13 17.64
C LEU A 41 7.19 -12.68 19.00
N ALA A 42 6.43 -11.89 19.73
CA ALA A 42 5.61 -12.36 20.86
C ALA A 42 4.14 -12.52 20.44
N ARG A 43 3.58 -11.53 19.73
CA ARG A 43 2.19 -11.56 19.26
C ARG A 43 1.96 -10.56 18.13
N VAL A 44 1.14 -10.92 17.14
CA VAL A 44 0.58 -10.02 16.13
C VAL A 44 -0.75 -9.42 16.64
N PHE A 45 -0.99 -8.13 16.40
CA PHE A 45 -2.25 -7.46 16.70
C PHE A 45 -3.17 -7.42 15.48
N ASP A 46 -2.59 -7.03 14.34
CA ASP A 46 -3.26 -6.86 13.04
C ASP A 46 -2.24 -7.02 11.90
N GLY A 47 -2.65 -6.73 10.65
CA GLY A 47 -1.79 -6.92 9.47
C GLY A 47 -0.59 -5.97 9.37
N ASP A 48 -0.45 -4.98 10.24
CA ASP A 48 0.65 -4.03 10.21
C ASP A 48 1.19 -3.66 11.59
N SER A 49 0.78 -4.39 12.64
CA SER A 49 1.31 -4.18 13.98
C SER A 49 1.47 -5.48 14.79
N PHE A 50 2.56 -5.51 15.58
CA PHE A 50 2.91 -6.65 16.42
C PHE A 50 3.72 -6.20 17.65
N VAL A 51 4.02 -7.13 18.56
CA VAL A 51 4.89 -6.89 19.70
C VAL A 51 6.03 -7.90 19.72
N LEU A 52 7.23 -7.41 20.00
CA LEU A 52 8.43 -8.23 20.23
C LEU A 52 8.44 -8.83 21.64
N GLY A 53 9.23 -9.89 21.84
CA GLY A 53 9.42 -10.53 23.14
C GLY A 53 9.98 -9.58 24.23
N SER A 54 10.59 -8.48 23.82
CA SER A 54 11.01 -7.38 24.73
C SER A 54 9.85 -6.50 25.23
N GLY A 55 8.64 -6.68 24.68
CA GLY A 55 7.49 -5.81 24.96
C GLY A 55 7.41 -4.61 23.99
N LEU A 56 8.39 -4.40 23.11
CA LEU A 56 8.36 -3.31 22.14
C LEU A 56 7.22 -3.52 21.13
N LYS A 57 6.26 -2.61 21.10
CA LYS A 57 5.19 -2.58 20.10
C LYS A 57 5.74 -1.99 18.80
N VAL A 58 5.49 -2.65 17.69
CA VAL A 58 5.98 -2.26 16.36
C VAL A 58 4.80 -1.99 15.44
N ARG A 59 4.89 -0.91 14.66
CA ARG A 59 4.00 -0.56 13.55
C ARG A 59 4.83 -0.58 12.26
N LEU A 60 4.42 -1.36 11.30
CA LEU A 60 5.03 -1.35 9.97
C LEU A 60 4.89 0.03 9.33
N ALA A 61 6.01 0.70 9.06
CA ALA A 61 5.98 1.99 8.39
C ALA A 61 5.52 1.83 6.93
N ASN A 62 4.88 2.86 6.39
CA ASN A 62 4.52 3.01 4.98
C ASN A 62 3.50 2.02 4.42
N ILE A 63 2.87 1.20 5.24
CA ILE A 63 1.73 0.39 4.83
C ILE A 63 0.54 0.55 5.77
N PHE A 64 -0.64 0.25 5.24
CA PHE A 64 -1.91 0.27 5.95
C PHE A 64 -2.66 -1.02 5.67
N ALA A 65 -2.77 -1.89 6.67
CA ALA A 65 -3.51 -3.13 6.59
C ALA A 65 -4.99 -2.92 6.94
N PRO A 66 -5.88 -3.84 6.54
CA PRO A 66 -7.28 -3.79 6.92
C PRO A 66 -7.49 -3.73 8.44
N GLU A 67 -8.33 -2.82 8.89
CA GLU A 67 -8.67 -2.61 10.30
C GLU A 67 -9.67 -3.65 10.80
N LYS A 68 -9.80 -3.75 12.12
CA LYS A 68 -10.78 -4.65 12.75
C LYS A 68 -12.19 -4.35 12.26
N GLY A 69 -12.87 -5.37 11.76
CA GLY A 69 -14.21 -5.28 11.17
C GLY A 69 -14.22 -5.15 9.65
N GLN A 70 -13.09 -4.86 9.03
CA GLN A 70 -12.96 -4.86 7.57
C GLN A 70 -12.65 -6.27 7.05
N ASP A 71 -12.97 -6.49 5.78
CA ASP A 71 -12.56 -7.68 5.04
C ASP A 71 -11.03 -7.83 5.09
N TYR A 72 -10.56 -9.06 5.03
CA TYR A 72 -9.12 -9.39 5.06
C TYR A 72 -8.36 -9.02 6.34
N HIS A 73 -8.96 -8.41 7.37
CA HIS A 73 -8.26 -8.08 8.62
C HIS A 73 -7.55 -9.30 9.24
N ARG A 74 -8.29 -10.42 9.41
CA ARG A 74 -7.69 -11.64 9.98
C ARG A 74 -6.66 -12.28 9.05
N ALA A 75 -6.91 -12.25 7.74
CA ALA A 75 -5.98 -12.81 6.76
C ALA A 75 -4.66 -12.01 6.74
N ALA A 76 -4.71 -10.69 6.82
CA ALA A 76 -3.55 -9.84 6.91
C ALA A 76 -2.74 -10.09 8.21
N ALA A 77 -3.41 -10.22 9.36
CA ALA A 77 -2.74 -10.56 10.62
C ALA A 77 -2.07 -11.95 10.56
N SER A 78 -2.74 -12.94 9.96
CA SER A 78 -2.18 -14.29 9.77
C SER A 78 -0.99 -14.29 8.80
N ALA A 79 -1.06 -13.51 7.72
CA ALA A 79 0.04 -13.35 6.77
C ALA A 79 1.28 -12.72 7.43
N LEU A 80 1.09 -11.65 8.21
CA LEU A 80 2.18 -11.05 8.96
C LEU A 80 2.79 -12.05 9.94
N ALA A 81 1.97 -12.78 10.70
CA ALA A 81 2.45 -13.81 11.62
C ALA A 81 3.29 -14.86 10.88
N ALA A 82 2.81 -15.40 9.77
CA ALA A 82 3.52 -16.41 8.96
C ALA A 82 4.87 -15.90 8.42
N LEU A 83 4.97 -14.61 8.10
CA LEU A 83 6.22 -14.01 7.62
C LEU A 83 7.29 -13.91 8.71
N ILE A 84 6.90 -13.64 9.97
CA ILE A 84 7.85 -13.27 11.03
C ILE A 84 7.93 -14.29 12.17
N GLU A 85 7.02 -15.26 12.25
CA GLU A 85 7.02 -16.28 13.30
C GLU A 85 8.30 -17.14 13.26
N GLY A 86 8.90 -17.38 14.43
CA GLY A 86 10.13 -18.16 14.57
C GLY A 86 11.41 -17.47 14.05
N ARG A 87 11.29 -16.37 13.35
CA ARG A 87 12.43 -15.62 12.78
C ARG A 87 12.97 -14.57 13.74
N LYS A 88 14.26 -14.28 13.64
CA LYS A 88 14.81 -13.07 14.23
C LYS A 88 14.41 -11.87 13.37
N ILE A 89 14.01 -10.77 14.00
CA ILE A 89 13.50 -9.55 13.37
C ILE A 89 14.50 -8.44 13.68
N GLY A 90 14.76 -7.59 12.67
CA GLY A 90 15.50 -6.35 12.80
C GLY A 90 14.64 -5.16 12.37
N LEU A 91 14.74 -4.05 13.09
CA LEU A 91 14.03 -2.80 12.84
C LEU A 91 15.00 -1.73 12.37
N SER A 92 14.65 -1.02 11.31
CA SER A 92 15.34 0.17 10.82
C SER A 92 14.38 1.35 10.76
N TYR A 93 14.86 2.53 11.12
CA TYR A 93 14.05 3.74 11.19
C TYR A 93 14.46 4.71 10.07
N THR A 94 13.48 5.12 9.27
CA THR A 94 13.68 6.04 8.14
C THR A 94 13.07 7.42 8.38
N GLY A 95 12.59 7.66 9.60
CA GLY A 95 11.93 8.88 10.05
C GLY A 95 11.73 8.85 11.55
N PRO A 96 10.63 9.41 12.08
CA PRO A 96 10.31 9.35 13.51
C PRO A 96 10.29 7.91 14.03
N LYS A 97 11.04 7.64 15.08
CA LYS A 97 11.15 6.29 15.65
C LYS A 97 9.88 5.81 16.34
N ARG A 98 8.98 6.73 16.68
CA ARG A 98 7.73 6.43 17.38
C ARG A 98 6.54 7.09 16.70
N ASP A 99 5.43 6.41 16.68
CA ASP A 99 4.16 7.01 16.31
C ASP A 99 3.46 7.66 17.52
N ARG A 100 2.30 8.29 17.31
CA ARG A 100 1.52 8.94 18.36
C ARG A 100 1.04 8.02 19.49
N TYR A 101 1.14 6.70 19.31
CA TYR A 101 0.78 5.68 20.28
C TYR A 101 2.00 5.01 20.94
N ASP A 102 3.18 5.63 20.77
CA ASP A 102 4.47 5.14 21.28
C ASP A 102 4.87 3.75 20.71
N ARG A 103 4.37 3.38 19.54
CA ARG A 103 4.83 2.21 18.82
C ARG A 103 6.07 2.54 17.99
N ALA A 104 7.01 1.60 17.90
CA ALA A 104 8.16 1.73 16.98
C ALA A 104 7.64 1.77 15.53
N LEU A 105 7.76 2.91 14.86
CA LEU A 105 7.39 3.09 13.47
C LEU A 105 8.61 2.75 12.59
N ALA A 106 8.69 1.51 12.11
CA ALA A 106 9.92 0.97 11.54
C ALA A 106 9.70 0.25 10.21
N GLN A 107 10.78 0.22 9.42
CA GLN A 107 10.98 -0.77 8.38
C GLN A 107 11.41 -2.07 9.05
N VAL A 108 10.75 -3.17 8.74
CA VAL A 108 10.90 -4.46 9.43
C VAL A 108 11.53 -5.48 8.49
N TYR A 109 12.56 -6.16 8.98
CA TYR A 109 13.27 -7.20 8.25
C TYR A 109 13.26 -8.50 9.04
N THR A 110 13.03 -9.62 8.38
CA THR A 110 13.48 -10.90 8.90
C THR A 110 14.97 -11.04 8.66
N LEU A 111 15.66 -11.77 9.54
CA LEU A 111 17.11 -11.92 9.48
C LEU A 111 17.49 -13.37 9.20
N LYS A 112 18.58 -13.53 8.44
CA LYS A 112 19.27 -14.81 8.27
C LYS A 112 20.01 -15.21 9.56
N PRO A 113 20.49 -16.46 9.66
CA PRO A 113 21.26 -16.91 10.83
C PRO A 113 22.52 -16.07 11.11
N ASP A 114 23.14 -15.50 10.09
CA ASP A 114 24.29 -14.63 10.19
C ASP A 114 23.94 -13.19 10.65
N GLY A 115 22.66 -12.89 10.81
CA GLY A 115 22.16 -11.58 11.23
C GLY A 115 21.95 -10.58 10.09
N THR A 116 22.24 -10.95 8.85
CA THR A 116 21.95 -10.09 7.68
C THR A 116 20.47 -10.08 7.35
N PRO A 117 19.94 -8.97 6.77
CA PRO A 117 18.55 -8.90 6.30
C PRO A 117 18.23 -10.00 5.28
N ASP A 118 17.06 -10.62 5.42
CA ASP A 118 16.54 -11.65 4.54
C ASP A 118 15.35 -11.13 3.71
N GLN A 119 14.24 -10.79 4.37
CA GLN A 119 13.03 -10.29 3.71
C GLN A 119 12.62 -8.94 4.29
N TRP A 120 12.21 -8.01 3.43
CA TRP A 120 11.57 -6.78 3.86
C TRP A 120 10.07 -7.02 4.03
N VAL A 121 9.60 -7.03 5.26
CA VAL A 121 8.25 -7.47 5.64
C VAL A 121 7.16 -6.61 4.97
N GLN A 122 7.36 -5.29 4.86
CA GLN A 122 6.41 -4.40 4.19
C GLN A 122 6.21 -4.77 2.72
N SER A 123 7.30 -5.02 1.99
CA SER A 123 7.23 -5.42 0.58
C SER A 123 6.47 -6.74 0.42
N GLU A 124 6.73 -7.72 1.28
CA GLU A 124 6.03 -9.00 1.25
C GLU A 124 4.52 -8.85 1.54
N MET A 125 4.15 -8.03 2.56
CA MET A 125 2.76 -7.78 2.89
C MET A 125 2.01 -7.09 1.73
N VAL A 126 2.64 -6.12 1.07
CA VAL A 126 2.07 -5.42 -0.09
C VAL A 126 1.95 -6.37 -1.29
N ARG A 127 3.01 -7.12 -1.61
CA ARG A 127 3.06 -8.07 -2.73
C ARG A 127 2.03 -9.20 -2.60
N LEU A 128 1.74 -9.63 -1.37
CA LEU A 128 0.69 -10.61 -1.06
C LEU A 128 -0.72 -10.01 -1.08
N GLY A 129 -0.84 -8.67 -1.16
CA GLY A 129 -2.12 -7.98 -1.15
C GLY A 129 -2.74 -7.87 0.25
N TYR A 130 -1.94 -7.79 1.31
CA TYR A 130 -2.43 -7.63 2.68
C TYR A 130 -2.11 -6.27 3.31
N GLY A 131 -1.58 -5.35 2.51
CA GLY A 131 -1.36 -3.97 2.90
C GLY A 131 -1.45 -3.04 1.69
N ARG A 132 -2.02 -1.85 1.87
CA ARG A 132 -1.96 -0.75 0.91
C ARG A 132 -0.83 0.18 1.28
N VAL A 133 -0.15 0.73 0.29
CA VAL A 133 0.93 1.69 0.55
C VAL A 133 0.33 2.98 1.11
N ARG A 134 0.87 3.44 2.23
CA ARG A 134 0.55 4.71 2.86
C ARG A 134 1.84 5.43 3.24
N SER A 135 2.25 6.35 2.37
CA SER A 135 3.43 7.17 2.59
C SER A 135 3.18 8.32 3.56
N TYR A 136 4.26 8.83 4.13
CA TYR A 136 4.28 10.04 4.94
C TYR A 136 5.51 10.85 4.57
N VAL A 137 5.43 12.15 4.71
CA VAL A 137 6.49 13.09 4.35
C VAL A 137 7.86 12.75 4.97
N ASP A 138 7.84 12.21 6.17
CA ASP A 138 9.08 11.94 6.94
C ASP A 138 9.56 10.49 6.81
N THR A 139 8.85 9.63 6.06
CA THR A 139 9.17 8.20 5.93
C THR A 139 9.16 7.71 4.49
N ALA A 140 9.40 8.59 3.51
CA ALA A 140 9.24 8.30 2.07
C ALA A 140 10.27 7.31 1.47
N TRP A 141 11.03 6.60 2.30
CA TRP A 141 12.05 5.66 1.84
C TRP A 141 11.45 4.48 1.06
N LYS A 142 11.95 4.27 -0.16
CA LYS A 142 11.54 3.19 -1.11
C LYS A 142 10.03 3.08 -1.35
N ILE A 143 9.29 4.18 -1.26
CA ILE A 143 7.84 4.18 -1.53
C ILE A 143 7.56 3.70 -2.95
N LYS A 144 8.36 4.14 -3.95
CA LYS A 144 8.18 3.66 -5.33
C LYS A 144 8.22 2.14 -5.43
N THR A 145 9.14 1.48 -4.75
CA THR A 145 9.21 0.01 -4.72
C THR A 145 7.92 -0.61 -4.15
N LEU A 146 7.39 -0.05 -3.06
CA LEU A 146 6.12 -0.53 -2.49
C LEU A 146 4.94 -0.28 -3.44
N LEU A 147 4.90 0.85 -4.15
CA LEU A 147 3.86 1.15 -5.14
C LEU A 147 3.91 0.22 -6.35
N ASP A 148 5.11 -0.14 -6.80
CA ASP A 148 5.30 -1.12 -7.87
C ASP A 148 4.77 -2.51 -7.44
N GLU A 149 5.10 -2.96 -6.22
CA GLU A 149 4.59 -4.21 -5.63
C GLU A 149 3.07 -4.17 -5.42
N GLU A 150 2.53 -3.04 -4.97
CA GLU A 150 1.08 -2.84 -4.83
C GLU A 150 0.36 -2.95 -6.17
N THR A 151 0.94 -2.37 -7.22
CA THR A 151 0.38 -2.45 -8.57
C THR A 151 0.30 -3.89 -9.05
N VAL A 152 1.38 -4.67 -8.90
CA VAL A 152 1.39 -6.10 -9.24
C VAL A 152 0.35 -6.89 -8.42
N ALA A 153 0.21 -6.61 -7.12
CA ALA A 153 -0.77 -7.27 -6.27
C ALA A 153 -2.21 -6.94 -6.67
N ARG A 154 -2.47 -5.67 -6.98
CA ARG A 154 -3.78 -5.17 -7.40
C ARG A 154 -4.20 -5.75 -8.75
N ASP A 155 -3.32 -5.69 -9.75
CA ASP A 155 -3.61 -6.16 -11.10
C ASP A 155 -3.84 -7.68 -11.14
N ALA A 156 -3.21 -8.43 -10.22
CA ALA A 156 -3.43 -9.85 -10.02
C ALA A 156 -4.61 -10.18 -9.08
N GLY A 157 -5.32 -9.19 -8.55
CA GLY A 157 -6.43 -9.39 -7.62
C GLY A 157 -6.02 -10.15 -6.36
N ARG A 158 -4.85 -9.88 -5.79
CA ARG A 158 -4.36 -10.60 -4.59
C ARG A 158 -4.95 -10.03 -3.32
N GLY A 159 -5.25 -10.92 -2.36
CA GLY A 159 -5.66 -10.54 -1.02
C GLY A 159 -6.81 -9.53 -1.01
N LEU A 160 -6.63 -8.41 -0.31
CA LEU A 160 -7.64 -7.35 -0.16
C LEU A 160 -8.14 -6.74 -1.47
N TRP A 161 -7.35 -6.86 -2.56
CA TRP A 161 -7.74 -6.33 -3.88
C TRP A 161 -8.88 -7.11 -4.55
N GLN A 162 -9.33 -8.22 -3.95
CA GLN A 162 -10.56 -8.93 -4.37
C GLN A 162 -11.82 -8.29 -3.80
N SER A 163 -11.71 -7.49 -2.74
CA SER A 163 -12.86 -6.82 -2.13
C SER A 163 -13.08 -5.44 -2.74
N PRO A 164 -14.33 -5.09 -3.11
CA PRO A 164 -14.69 -3.75 -3.57
C PRO A 164 -14.35 -2.63 -2.57
N ASP A 165 -14.27 -2.95 -1.28
CA ASP A 165 -13.97 -1.97 -0.23
C ASP A 165 -12.57 -1.36 -0.38
N PHE A 166 -11.63 -2.08 -1.00
CA PHE A 166 -10.25 -1.65 -1.22
C PHE A 166 -9.96 -1.25 -2.66
N SER A 167 -10.96 -1.24 -3.53
CA SER A 167 -10.77 -0.86 -4.95
C SER A 167 -10.26 0.57 -5.10
N VAL A 168 -9.54 0.82 -6.20
CA VAL A 168 -9.27 2.19 -6.66
C VAL A 168 -10.59 2.81 -7.11
N ARG A 169 -10.92 3.97 -6.57
CA ARG A 169 -12.22 4.61 -6.78
C ARG A 169 -12.15 5.65 -7.90
N PRO A 170 -13.22 5.81 -8.69
CA PRO A 170 -13.36 6.96 -9.55
C PRO A 170 -13.54 8.24 -8.71
N PRO A 171 -13.26 9.43 -9.25
CA PRO A 171 -13.39 10.71 -8.55
C PRO A 171 -14.86 11.21 -8.54
N ASP A 172 -15.80 10.29 -8.34
CA ASP A 172 -17.23 10.63 -8.24
C ASP A 172 -17.53 11.11 -6.82
N PRO A 173 -17.98 12.37 -6.62
CA PRO A 173 -18.15 12.95 -5.30
C PRO A 173 -19.21 12.22 -4.46
N ASN A 174 -20.31 11.73 -5.07
CA ASN A 174 -21.40 11.11 -4.31
C ASN A 174 -21.01 9.78 -3.66
N PRO A 175 -20.39 8.80 -4.38
CA PRO A 175 -19.85 7.62 -3.74
C PRO A 175 -18.70 7.94 -2.77
N LEU A 176 -17.80 8.87 -3.11
CA LEU A 176 -16.64 9.22 -2.27
C LEU A 176 -17.06 9.83 -0.92
N ALA A 177 -18.15 10.58 -0.87
CA ALA A 177 -18.68 11.14 0.37
C ALA A 177 -19.05 10.06 1.42
N GLN A 178 -19.30 8.82 1.01
CA GLN A 178 -19.55 7.70 1.91
C GLN A 178 -18.27 7.17 2.59
N PHE A 179 -17.09 7.58 2.10
CA PHE A 179 -15.78 7.15 2.59
C PHE A 179 -15.04 8.25 3.37
N VAL A 180 -15.76 9.27 3.84
CA VAL A 180 -15.20 10.28 4.74
C VAL A 180 -14.60 9.59 5.97
N ASP A 181 -13.50 10.17 6.50
CA ASP A 181 -12.72 9.62 7.60
C ASP A 181 -12.13 8.23 7.33
N SER A 182 -11.91 7.89 6.04
CA SER A 182 -11.24 6.65 5.65
C SER A 182 -10.12 6.87 4.64
N PHE A 183 -9.14 5.96 4.64
CA PHE A 183 -8.04 5.99 3.69
C PHE A 183 -8.46 5.39 2.35
N GLN A 184 -8.42 6.19 1.29
CA GLN A 184 -8.82 5.79 -0.06
C GLN A 184 -7.73 6.02 -1.10
N ILE A 185 -7.85 5.31 -2.22
CA ILE A 185 -7.07 5.51 -3.43
C ILE A 185 -8.07 5.93 -4.51
N VAL A 186 -7.87 7.12 -5.08
CA VAL A 186 -8.77 7.70 -6.08
C VAL A 186 -7.99 7.93 -7.37
N GLU A 187 -8.54 7.52 -8.50
CA GLU A 187 -7.92 7.71 -9.82
C GLU A 187 -8.87 8.44 -10.76
N GLY A 188 -8.36 9.46 -11.43
CA GLY A 188 -9.14 10.20 -12.42
C GLY A 188 -8.33 11.20 -13.23
N LEU A 189 -9.03 11.88 -14.14
CA LEU A 189 -8.49 12.97 -14.94
C LEU A 189 -8.68 14.29 -14.17
N ILE A 190 -7.62 15.07 -14.04
CA ILE A 190 -7.70 16.43 -13.51
C ILE A 190 -8.33 17.34 -14.56
N ILE A 191 -9.47 17.92 -14.23
CA ILE A 191 -10.23 18.80 -15.13
C ILE A 191 -9.71 20.23 -15.07
N SER A 192 -9.27 20.67 -13.89
CA SER A 192 -8.62 21.99 -13.74
C SER A 192 -7.63 22.00 -12.60
N ALA A 193 -6.56 22.76 -12.77
CA ALA A 193 -5.57 23.06 -11.74
C ALA A 193 -5.62 24.56 -11.44
N ALA A 194 -5.86 24.90 -10.16
CA ALA A 194 -6.00 26.30 -9.74
C ALA A 194 -5.11 26.61 -8.54
N GLN A 195 -4.51 27.80 -8.55
CA GLN A 195 -3.79 28.30 -7.39
C GLN A 195 -4.54 29.49 -6.79
N VAL A 196 -5.01 29.33 -5.55
CA VAL A 196 -5.75 30.39 -4.84
C VAL A 196 -5.10 30.64 -3.48
N ARG A 197 -4.67 31.86 -3.22
CA ARG A 197 -4.02 32.28 -1.95
C ARG A 197 -2.83 31.40 -1.56
N GLY A 198 -2.12 30.88 -2.57
CA GLY A 198 -0.94 30.02 -2.39
C GLY A 198 -1.25 28.53 -2.19
N MET A 199 -2.50 28.14 -2.07
CA MET A 199 -2.92 26.74 -2.11
C MET A 199 -3.12 26.28 -3.56
N THR A 200 -2.82 25.03 -3.84
CA THR A 200 -3.14 24.41 -5.13
C THR A 200 -4.33 23.48 -4.96
N PHE A 201 -5.27 23.58 -5.90
CA PHE A 201 -6.45 22.73 -6.00
C PHE A 201 -6.43 22.02 -7.36
N LEU A 202 -6.46 20.71 -7.33
CA LEU A 202 -6.60 19.87 -8.52
C LEU A 202 -8.03 19.32 -8.50
N ASN A 203 -8.90 19.85 -9.37
CA ASN A 203 -10.31 19.53 -9.40
C ASN A 203 -10.59 18.42 -10.42
N PHE A 204 -11.44 17.49 -10.08
CA PHE A 204 -11.80 16.34 -10.91
C PHE A 204 -13.18 16.45 -11.56
N GLY A 205 -13.83 17.59 -11.42
CA GLY A 205 -15.09 17.92 -12.06
C GLY A 205 -15.17 19.40 -12.43
N SER A 206 -16.34 19.81 -12.89
CA SER A 206 -16.58 21.20 -13.37
C SER A 206 -17.11 22.13 -12.28
N ASP A 207 -17.58 21.61 -11.17
CA ASP A 207 -18.08 22.39 -10.03
C ASP A 207 -17.22 22.18 -8.78
N TYR A 208 -16.19 23.00 -8.61
CA TYR A 208 -15.27 22.96 -7.48
C TYR A 208 -15.92 23.00 -6.09
N LYS A 209 -17.23 23.29 -6.00
CA LYS A 209 -17.96 23.35 -4.72
C LYS A 209 -18.48 21.98 -4.28
N THR A 210 -18.58 21.03 -5.18
CA THR A 210 -19.17 19.72 -4.93
C THR A 210 -18.30 18.57 -5.40
N ASP A 211 -17.39 18.82 -6.33
CA ASP A 211 -16.54 17.80 -6.94
C ASP A 211 -15.46 17.27 -5.98
N PHE A 212 -14.94 16.11 -6.31
CA PHE A 212 -13.72 15.62 -5.66
C PHE A 212 -12.54 16.53 -5.99
N THR A 213 -11.78 16.92 -4.98
CA THR A 213 -10.63 17.80 -5.12
C THR A 213 -9.41 17.22 -4.38
N VAL A 214 -8.24 17.38 -4.96
CA VAL A 214 -6.97 17.21 -4.27
C VAL A 214 -6.44 18.60 -3.91
N SER A 215 -6.10 18.79 -2.64
CA SER A 215 -5.62 20.07 -2.11
C SER A 215 -4.19 19.96 -1.60
N ILE A 216 -3.35 20.95 -1.96
CA ILE A 216 -1.94 21.01 -1.57
C ILE A 216 -1.68 22.36 -0.91
N ALA A 217 -1.24 22.34 0.35
CA ALA A 217 -0.96 23.56 1.08
C ALA A 217 0.28 24.28 0.52
N ARG A 218 0.31 25.62 0.65
CA ARG A 218 1.43 26.47 0.19
C ARG A 218 2.80 25.97 0.67
N ARG A 219 2.89 25.55 1.93
CA ARG A 219 4.13 25.07 2.56
C ARG A 219 4.66 23.79 1.92
N ASP A 220 3.78 22.97 1.32
CA ASP A 220 4.11 21.65 0.79
C ASP A 220 4.44 21.68 -0.71
N ARG A 221 4.04 22.70 -1.45
CA ARG A 221 4.25 22.83 -2.91
C ARG A 221 5.70 22.56 -3.34
N ARG A 222 6.68 23.13 -2.61
CA ARG A 222 8.11 22.94 -2.92
C ARG A 222 8.56 21.48 -2.91
N LYS A 223 7.87 20.59 -2.19
CA LYS A 223 8.19 19.18 -2.16
C LYS A 223 7.86 18.54 -3.52
N PHE A 224 6.72 18.92 -4.10
CA PHE A 224 6.30 18.45 -5.44
C PHE A 224 7.21 19.01 -6.52
N GLU A 225 7.52 20.29 -6.48
CA GLU A 225 8.47 20.93 -7.42
C GLU A 225 9.85 20.24 -7.39
N LYS A 226 10.38 19.92 -6.21
CA LYS A 226 11.64 19.19 -6.05
C LYS A 226 11.59 17.76 -6.59
N ALA A 227 10.41 17.16 -6.60
CA ALA A 227 10.17 15.84 -7.18
C ALA A 227 9.89 15.90 -8.69
N GLY A 228 10.00 17.08 -9.32
CA GLY A 228 9.74 17.29 -10.74
C GLY A 228 8.27 17.41 -11.11
N ILE A 229 7.37 17.52 -10.11
CA ILE A 229 5.92 17.62 -10.33
C ILE A 229 5.55 19.12 -10.42
N ASN A 230 5.28 19.60 -11.63
CA ASN A 230 4.74 20.95 -11.83
C ASN A 230 3.22 20.92 -11.59
N LEU A 231 2.80 21.46 -10.45
CA LEU A 231 1.38 21.45 -10.05
C LEU A 231 0.49 22.34 -10.92
N GLU A 232 1.05 23.29 -11.66
CA GLU A 232 0.32 24.18 -12.56
C GLU A 232 -0.01 23.51 -13.89
N ASP A 233 0.79 22.50 -14.30
CA ASP A 233 0.65 21.76 -15.56
C ASP A 233 -0.12 20.44 -15.38
N MET A 234 -0.94 20.32 -14.31
CA MET A 234 -1.64 19.09 -13.99
C MET A 234 -2.98 18.91 -14.71
N GLU A 235 -3.51 19.98 -15.32
CA GLU A 235 -4.76 19.91 -16.09
C GLU A 235 -4.63 18.92 -17.25
N GLY A 236 -5.65 18.09 -17.46
CA GLY A 236 -5.66 17.04 -18.48
C GLY A 236 -4.84 15.80 -18.13
N ARG A 237 -4.18 15.76 -16.98
CA ARG A 237 -3.42 14.58 -16.56
C ARG A 237 -4.28 13.59 -15.78
N ARG A 238 -4.08 12.30 -16.06
CA ARG A 238 -4.63 11.22 -15.26
C ARG A 238 -3.69 10.95 -14.09
N VAL A 239 -4.24 10.98 -12.89
CA VAL A 239 -3.48 10.71 -11.67
C VAL A 239 -4.20 9.72 -10.78
N ARG A 240 -3.43 9.02 -9.94
CA ARG A 240 -3.92 8.23 -8.82
C ARG A 240 -3.38 8.85 -7.55
N VAL A 241 -4.28 9.24 -6.66
CA VAL A 241 -3.95 9.86 -5.37
C VAL A 241 -4.39 8.99 -4.22
N ARG A 242 -3.69 9.07 -3.11
CA ARG A 242 -3.98 8.29 -1.91
C ARG A 242 -3.96 9.15 -0.66
N GLY A 243 -4.94 8.98 0.19
CA GLY A 243 -5.06 9.76 1.42
C GLY A 243 -6.38 9.53 2.14
N TRP A 244 -6.54 10.24 3.24
CA TRP A 244 -7.81 10.30 3.96
C TRP A 244 -8.77 11.20 3.20
N VAL A 245 -10.00 10.72 3.05
CA VAL A 245 -11.08 11.52 2.46
C VAL A 245 -11.70 12.37 3.56
N GLU A 246 -11.73 13.68 3.34
CA GLU A 246 -12.40 14.66 4.19
C GLU A 246 -13.51 15.35 3.39
N LEU A 247 -14.32 16.18 4.05
CA LEU A 247 -15.31 17.03 3.40
C LEU A 247 -14.89 18.49 3.51
N TYR A 248 -14.62 19.11 2.36
CA TYR A 248 -14.42 20.54 2.23
C TYR A 248 -14.83 20.99 0.84
N ASN A 249 -16.03 21.54 0.66
CA ASN A 249 -16.61 21.80 -0.65
C ASN A 249 -16.60 20.53 -1.53
N GLY A 250 -17.24 19.45 -1.05
CA GLY A 250 -17.12 18.11 -1.64
C GLY A 250 -16.05 17.24 -0.96
N PRO A 251 -15.88 16.01 -1.42
CA PRO A 251 -14.81 15.13 -0.93
C PRO A 251 -13.43 15.69 -1.30
N VAL A 252 -12.49 15.67 -0.36
CA VAL A 252 -11.13 16.18 -0.56
C VAL A 252 -10.09 15.23 -0.01
N ILE A 253 -8.95 15.12 -0.70
CA ILE A 253 -7.73 14.52 -0.17
C ILE A 253 -6.66 15.61 -0.10
N TRP A 254 -6.06 15.78 1.09
CA TRP A 254 -4.95 16.70 1.31
C TRP A 254 -3.63 15.97 1.05
N LEU A 255 -2.83 16.49 0.11
CA LEU A 255 -1.49 16.00 -0.15
C LEU A 255 -0.43 16.93 0.44
N ASP A 256 0.50 16.35 1.17
CA ASP A 256 1.61 17.07 1.81
C ASP A 256 2.99 16.58 1.32
N HIS A 257 3.02 15.56 0.42
CA HIS A 257 4.23 15.00 -0.16
C HIS A 257 3.96 14.33 -1.51
N PRO A 258 4.96 14.27 -2.42
CA PRO A 258 4.78 13.81 -3.80
C PRO A 258 4.50 12.30 -3.93
N GLU A 259 4.94 11.48 -2.98
CA GLU A 259 4.76 10.02 -3.05
C GLU A 259 3.29 9.59 -2.85
N ALA A 260 2.41 10.52 -2.49
CA ALA A 260 0.97 10.27 -2.39
C ALA A 260 0.21 10.47 -3.72
N ILE A 261 0.90 10.85 -4.81
CA ILE A 261 0.35 10.95 -6.17
C ILE A 261 1.17 10.11 -7.14
N GLU A 262 0.49 9.35 -7.96
CA GLU A 262 1.04 8.50 -9.01
C GLU A 262 0.50 8.93 -10.37
N PHE A 263 1.23 8.60 -11.43
CA PHE A 263 0.88 8.88 -12.83
C PHE A 263 0.70 7.57 -13.59
N PRO A 264 -0.53 7.00 -13.60
CA PRO A 264 -0.83 5.77 -14.35
C PRO A 264 -0.60 6.01 -15.85
N GLY A 265 0.31 5.26 -16.46
CA GLY A 265 0.59 5.33 -17.89
C GLY A 265 1.89 6.01 -18.30
N GLY A 266 2.74 6.39 -17.37
CA GLY A 266 4.09 6.87 -17.67
C GLY A 266 4.61 7.93 -16.69
N ASP A 267 5.92 7.94 -16.51
CA ASP A 267 6.65 8.97 -15.77
C ASP A 267 6.51 10.34 -16.46
N PHE A 268 6.68 11.42 -15.69
CA PHE A 268 6.94 12.76 -16.25
C PHE A 268 8.20 12.68 -17.12
N SER A 269 8.03 12.73 -18.44
CA SER A 269 9.10 13.03 -19.39
C SER A 269 8.96 14.46 -19.87
#